data_98ba733cb87b62d8b3bd319e952705fe
#
_entry.id   98ba733cb87b62d8b3bd319e952705fe
#
_cell.length_a   1.000
_cell.length_b   1.000
_cell.length_c   1.000
_cell.angle_alpha   90.00
_cell.angle_beta   90.00
_cell.angle_gamma   90.00
#
_symmetry.space_group_name_H-M   'P 1'
#
loop_
_entity.id
_entity.type
_entity.pdbx_description
1 polymer ?
#
loop_
_entity_poly.entity_id
_entity_poly.type
_entity_poly.pdbx_seq_one_letter_code
_entity_poly.pdbx_strand_id
1 'polypeptide(L)'
;LMPDVARFEPHLALDGGPDGLVAYRAIAGEAARLVVPGGRVLIEAGEGQAPEISALLSTAGFVPGRPWKDLGGIDRIIPATH
;
A
#
# COMPACT_ATOMS: atom_id res chain seq x y z
N LEU A 1 -7.67 -16.68 -4.09
CA LEU A 1 -6.87 -16.02 -3.05
C LEU A 1 -5.54 -15.55 -3.61
N MET A 2 -5.05 -14.47 -3.05
CA MET A 2 -3.75 -13.92 -3.41
C MET A 2 -2.62 -14.78 -2.83
N PRO A 3 -1.45 -14.82 -3.50
CA PRO A 3 -0.29 -15.50 -2.94
C PRO A 3 0.17 -14.86 -1.64
N ASP A 4 1.16 -15.48 -0.97
CA ASP A 4 1.67 -15.00 0.32
C ASP A 4 2.19 -13.57 0.26
N VAL A 5 2.73 -13.15 -0.88
CA VAL A 5 3.15 -11.76 -1.10
C VAL A 5 2.44 -11.25 -2.33
N ALA A 6 1.64 -10.21 -2.14
CA ALA A 6 0.92 -9.57 -3.24
C ALA A 6 1.44 -8.15 -3.42
N ARG A 7 1.54 -7.71 -4.66
CA ARG A 7 2.01 -6.38 -4.99
C ARG A 7 0.87 -5.57 -5.59
N PHE A 8 0.71 -4.34 -5.09
CA PHE A 8 -0.33 -3.43 -5.56
C PHE A 8 0.29 -2.13 -6.04
N GLU A 9 -0.24 -1.63 -7.14
CA GLU A 9 0.24 -0.40 -7.76
C GLU A 9 -0.94 0.50 -8.07
N PRO A 10 -0.81 1.80 -7.79
CA PRO A 10 -1.93 2.73 -7.99
C PRO A 10 -2.11 3.20 -9.42
N HIS A 11 -1.21 2.85 -10.33
CA HIS A 11 -1.21 3.43 -11.67
C HIS A 11 -2.49 3.13 -12.46
N LEU A 12 -3.22 2.10 -12.10
CA LEU A 12 -4.49 1.77 -12.76
C LEU A 12 -5.67 2.50 -12.16
N ALA A 13 -5.47 3.25 -11.10
CA ALA A 13 -6.55 3.77 -10.29
C ALA A 13 -6.89 5.22 -10.61
N LEU A 14 -6.60 5.67 -11.78
CA LEU A 14 -7.06 6.96 -12.22
C LEU A 14 -6.33 8.11 -11.51
N ASP A 15 -7.07 9.17 -11.18
CA ASP A 15 -6.47 10.44 -10.81
C ASP A 15 -6.10 10.57 -9.33
N GLY A 16 -6.43 9.64 -8.50
CA GLY A 16 -6.08 9.70 -7.09
C GLY A 16 -6.93 10.63 -6.24
N GLY A 17 -7.84 11.39 -6.83
CA GLY A 17 -8.76 12.24 -6.09
C GLY A 17 -8.11 13.52 -5.54
N PRO A 18 -8.88 14.30 -4.74
CA PRO A 18 -8.42 15.61 -4.27
C PRO A 18 -7.17 15.57 -3.41
N ASP A 19 -6.99 14.53 -2.63
CA ASP A 19 -5.83 14.39 -1.74
C ASP A 19 -4.80 13.40 -2.25
N GLY A 20 -4.99 12.87 -3.47
CA GLY A 20 -4.07 11.90 -4.05
C GLY A 20 -4.15 10.52 -3.44
N LEU A 21 -5.12 10.24 -2.59
CA LEU A 21 -5.18 8.99 -1.83
C LEU A 21 -6.36 8.09 -2.18
N VAL A 22 -7.23 8.50 -3.11
CA VAL A 22 -8.40 7.69 -3.45
C VAL A 22 -7.98 6.30 -3.93
N ALA A 23 -6.95 6.25 -4.78
CA ALA A 23 -6.43 4.99 -5.29
C ALA A 23 -5.94 4.09 -4.15
N TYR A 24 -5.22 4.68 -3.21
CA TYR A 24 -4.65 3.91 -2.09
C TYR A 24 -5.71 3.43 -1.12
N ARG A 25 -6.78 4.19 -0.93
CA ARG A 25 -7.91 3.71 -0.12
C ARG A 25 -8.55 2.48 -0.77
N ALA A 26 -8.75 2.52 -2.08
CA ALA A 26 -9.29 1.39 -2.81
C ALA A 26 -8.37 0.18 -2.75
N ILE A 27 -7.07 0.39 -2.89
CA ILE A 27 -6.08 -0.67 -2.83
C ILE A 27 -6.07 -1.32 -1.45
N ALA A 28 -6.07 -0.51 -0.39
CA ALA A 28 -6.06 -1.05 0.97
C ALA A 28 -7.29 -1.89 1.25
N GLY A 29 -8.47 -1.45 0.80
CA GLY A 29 -9.70 -2.21 0.96
C GLY A 29 -9.68 -3.52 0.18
N GLU A 30 -9.20 -3.50 -1.06
CA GLU A 30 -9.08 -4.71 -1.86
C GLU A 30 -8.06 -5.68 -1.26
N ALA A 31 -6.93 -5.17 -0.80
CA ALA A 31 -5.91 -6.01 -0.18
C ALA A 31 -6.45 -6.69 1.07
N ALA A 32 -7.18 -5.94 1.91
CA ALA A 32 -7.76 -6.51 3.12
C ALA A 32 -8.73 -7.65 2.81
N ARG A 33 -9.44 -7.55 1.68
CA ARG A 33 -10.42 -8.55 1.28
C ARG A 33 -9.76 -9.77 0.65
N LEU A 34 -8.68 -9.57 -0.12
CA LEU A 34 -8.11 -10.62 -0.96
C LEU A 34 -6.90 -11.32 -0.35
N VAL A 35 -6.14 -10.66 0.51
CA VAL A 35 -4.91 -11.23 1.07
C VAL A 35 -5.26 -12.01 2.32
N VAL A 36 -4.79 -13.25 2.40
CA VAL A 36 -5.06 -14.12 3.54
C VAL A 36 -4.42 -13.56 4.82
N PRO A 37 -4.96 -13.87 6.00
CA PRO A 37 -4.30 -13.51 7.25
C PRO A 37 -2.87 -14.07 7.28
N GLY A 38 -1.92 -13.24 7.71
CA GLY A 38 -0.51 -13.59 7.68
C GLY A 38 0.17 -13.33 6.35
N GLY A 39 -0.60 -13.07 5.31
CA GLY A 39 -0.04 -12.70 4.02
C GLY A 39 0.58 -11.31 4.03
N ARG A 40 1.41 -11.02 3.05
CA ARG A 40 2.12 -9.74 2.97
C ARG A 40 1.75 -9.02 1.70
N VAL A 41 1.81 -7.69 1.77
CA VAL A 41 1.59 -6.83 0.62
C VAL A 41 2.78 -5.90 0.44
N LEU A 42 3.01 -5.51 -0.80
CA LEU A 42 3.97 -4.47 -1.15
C LEU A 42 3.19 -3.43 -1.93
N ILE A 43 3.16 -2.21 -1.40
CA ILE A 43 2.41 -1.11 -2.01
C ILE A 43 3.38 -0.10 -2.57
N GLU A 44 3.28 0.20 -3.86
CA GLU A 44 4.07 1.27 -4.45
C GLU A 44 3.53 2.62 -4.01
N ALA A 45 4.42 3.49 -3.55
CA ALA A 45 4.05 4.81 -3.02
C ALA A 45 4.52 5.91 -3.96
N GLY A 46 3.69 6.94 -4.12
CA GLY A 46 4.13 8.19 -4.70
C GLY A 46 5.01 8.93 -3.71
N GLU A 47 5.83 9.85 -4.23
CA GLU A 47 6.72 10.63 -3.38
C GLU A 47 5.93 11.38 -2.31
N GLY A 48 6.36 11.26 -1.07
CA GLY A 48 5.73 11.94 0.05
C GLY A 48 4.45 11.32 0.58
N GLN A 49 3.99 10.20 0.00
CA GLN A 49 2.71 9.61 0.40
C GLN A 49 2.84 8.44 1.37
N ALA A 50 4.07 8.02 1.69
CA ALA A 50 4.28 6.83 2.51
C ALA A 50 3.57 6.89 3.87
N PRO A 51 3.61 8.00 4.63
CA PRO A 51 2.94 8.03 5.94
C PRO A 51 1.43 7.81 5.83
N GLU A 52 0.78 8.44 4.86
CA GLU A 52 -0.66 8.30 4.68
C GLU A 52 -1.04 6.90 4.23
N ILE A 53 -0.24 6.31 3.36
CA ILE A 53 -0.48 4.94 2.89
C ILE A 53 -0.32 3.96 4.06
N SER A 54 0.70 4.14 4.88
CA SER A 54 0.88 3.31 6.07
C SER A 54 -0.32 3.40 7.00
N ALA A 55 -0.86 4.61 7.20
CA ALA A 55 -2.04 4.80 8.02
C ALA A 55 -3.26 4.09 7.43
N LEU A 56 -3.44 4.16 6.11
CA LEU A 56 -4.54 3.46 5.44
C LEU A 56 -4.42 1.95 5.61
N LEU A 57 -3.21 1.42 5.50
CA LEU A 57 -2.97 -0.01 5.67
C LEU A 57 -3.27 -0.43 7.12
N SER A 58 -2.85 0.37 8.09
CA SER A 58 -3.16 0.09 9.50
C SER A 58 -4.66 0.03 9.74
N THR A 59 -5.39 1.00 9.19
CA THR A 59 -6.84 1.04 9.32
C THR A 59 -7.50 -0.19 8.69
N ALA A 60 -6.90 -0.70 7.62
CA ALA A 60 -7.44 -1.88 6.92
C ALA A 60 -7.04 -3.20 7.58
N GLY A 61 -6.30 -3.18 8.69
CA GLY A 61 -5.94 -4.40 9.41
C GLY A 61 -4.54 -4.91 9.13
N PHE A 62 -3.74 -4.16 8.40
CA PHE A 62 -2.34 -4.54 8.14
C PHE A 62 -1.40 -3.91 9.16
N VAL A 63 -0.23 -4.52 9.32
CA VAL A 63 0.86 -3.95 10.11
C VAL A 63 1.94 -3.48 9.13
N PRO A 64 2.04 -2.17 8.88
CA PRO A 64 3.03 -1.66 7.94
C PRO A 64 4.44 -1.76 8.52
N GLY A 65 5.39 -2.10 7.66
CA GLY A 65 6.80 -2.09 8.02
C GLY A 65 7.48 -0.81 7.56
N ARG A 66 8.79 -0.78 7.69
CA ARG A 66 9.58 0.36 7.24
C ARG A 66 9.55 0.44 5.72
N PRO A 67 9.27 1.61 5.15
CA PRO A 67 9.28 1.76 3.70
C PRO A 67 10.66 1.50 3.10
N TRP A 68 10.67 0.99 1.89
CA TRP A 68 11.89 0.77 1.12
C TRP A 68 12.14 2.00 0.25
N LYS A 69 13.36 2.51 0.30
CA LYS A 69 13.74 3.72 -0.42
C LYS A 69 14.34 3.38 -1.78
N ASP A 70 14.16 4.30 -2.74
CA ASP A 70 14.91 4.22 -3.99
C ASP A 70 16.31 4.80 -3.80
N LEU A 71 17.09 4.84 -4.87
CA LEU A 71 18.47 5.33 -4.81
C LEU A 71 18.55 6.81 -4.44
N GLY A 72 17.47 7.56 -4.63
CA GLY A 72 17.40 8.96 -4.25
C GLY A 72 16.94 9.19 -2.82
N GLY A 73 16.69 8.12 -2.06
CA GLY A 73 16.25 8.24 -0.68
C GLY A 73 14.76 8.48 -0.51
N ILE A 74 13.98 8.27 -1.56
CA ILE A 74 12.52 8.49 -1.54
C ILE A 74 11.83 7.16 -1.26
N ASP A 75 10.92 7.16 -0.28
CA ASP A 75 10.14 5.97 0.06
C ASP A 75 9.27 5.57 -1.13
N ARG A 76 9.46 4.36 -1.64
CA ARG A 76 8.77 3.89 -2.85
C ARG A 76 7.94 2.64 -2.63
N ILE A 77 8.27 1.80 -1.66
CA ILE A 77 7.54 0.57 -1.41
C ILE A 77 7.21 0.51 0.08
N ILE A 78 5.96 0.23 0.39
CA ILE A 78 5.55 0.02 1.77
C ILE A 78 5.19 -1.45 1.93
N PRO A 79 6.00 -2.22 2.67
CA PRO A 79 5.66 -3.60 3.00
C PRO A 79 4.70 -3.61 4.17
N ALA A 80 3.75 -4.54 4.18
CA ALA A 80 2.86 -4.70 5.33
C ALA A 80 2.41 -6.14 5.43
N THR A 81 2.10 -6.57 6.65
CA THR A 81 1.61 -7.92 6.94
C THR A 81 0.15 -7.84 7.36
N HIS A 82 -0.66 -8.74 6.82
CA HIS A 82 -2.08 -8.79 7.13
C HIS A 82 -2.31 -9.44 8.50
#